data_7a6a49b32a327a3aa80890b0350740c8
#
_entry.id   7a6a49b32a327a3aa80890b0350740c8
#
_cell.length_a   1.000
_cell.length_b   1.000
_cell.length_c   1.000
_cell.angle_alpha   90.00
_cell.angle_beta   90.00
_cell.angle_gamma   90.00
#
_symmetry.space_group_name_H-M   'P 1'
#
loop_
_entity.id
_entity.type
_entity.pdbx_description
1 polymer ?
#
loop_
_entity_poly.entity_id
_entity_poly.type
_entity_poly.pdbx_seq_one_letter_code
_entity_poly.pdbx_strand_id
1 'polypeptide(L)'
;MLQGGPQTLGFLMAASGVGAFAGAIYLISRKSIVGIGKWIAISPAIMGFGLIGFGLSRVLWLSLIMMLFVGFGFIIQFAGGNTFLQTIVEDDKRGRVMSIYTMAFFGVTPFGNLVAGGLANYIGAPNTVIIGGIICVLGSIVFTKQLPALKNFVRPLYQKMGLIPQ
;
A
#
# COMPACT_ATOMS: atom_id res chain seq x y z
N MET A 1 20.49 -6.93 11.44
CA MET A 1 20.18 -6.44 10.10
C MET A 1 21.49 -6.22 9.34
N LEU A 2 21.42 -5.83 8.08
CA LEU A 2 22.59 -5.54 7.25
C LEU A 2 23.57 -4.60 7.98
N GLN A 3 24.82 -5.02 8.12
CA GLN A 3 25.92 -4.15 8.60
C GLN A 3 26.27 -3.16 7.49
N GLY A 4 25.37 -2.25 7.17
CA GLY A 4 25.49 -1.33 6.06
C GLY A 4 25.45 0.12 6.56
N GLY A 5 26.37 0.94 6.04
CA GLY A 5 26.39 2.38 6.28
C GLY A 5 25.27 3.16 5.54
N PRO A 6 25.33 4.49 5.52
CA PRO A 6 24.34 5.34 4.84
C PRO A 6 24.10 4.98 3.38
N GLN A 7 25.11 4.43 2.68
CA GLN A 7 24.99 3.98 1.29
C GLN A 7 23.98 2.82 1.15
N THR A 8 23.98 1.86 2.07
CA THR A 8 23.03 0.73 2.06
C THR A 8 21.59 1.21 2.23
N LEU A 9 21.37 2.20 3.11
CA LEU A 9 20.07 2.83 3.26
C LEU A 9 19.64 3.53 1.96
N GLY A 10 20.55 4.24 1.31
CA GLY A 10 20.29 4.88 0.01
C GLY A 10 19.87 3.87 -1.06
N PHE A 11 20.56 2.74 -1.18
CA PHE A 11 20.19 1.67 -2.12
C PHE A 11 18.82 1.06 -1.81
N LEU A 12 18.49 0.84 -0.55
CA LEU A 12 17.18 0.32 -0.14
C LEU A 12 16.05 1.30 -0.47
N MET A 13 16.25 2.59 -0.21
CA MET A 13 15.30 3.65 -0.58
C MET A 13 15.14 3.74 -2.10
N ALA A 14 16.25 3.67 -2.85
CA ALA A 14 16.22 3.68 -4.31
C ALA A 14 15.45 2.46 -4.86
N ALA A 15 15.69 1.28 -4.32
CA ALA A 15 14.94 0.06 -4.70
C ALA A 15 13.44 0.21 -4.45
N SER A 16 13.05 0.74 -3.28
CA SER A 16 11.64 1.04 -3.00
C SER A 16 11.07 2.07 -3.98
N GLY A 17 11.83 3.11 -4.32
CA GLY A 17 11.45 4.10 -5.33
C GLY A 17 11.23 3.49 -6.71
N VAL A 18 12.11 2.60 -7.17
CA VAL A 18 11.96 1.85 -8.43
C VAL A 18 10.70 0.99 -8.40
N GLY A 19 10.43 0.29 -7.29
CA GLY A 19 9.21 -0.47 -7.11
C GLY A 19 7.96 0.41 -7.19
N ALA A 20 7.97 1.57 -6.54
CA ALA A 20 6.89 2.55 -6.60
C ALA A 20 6.68 3.09 -8.02
N PHE A 21 7.75 3.38 -8.74
CA PHE A 21 7.70 3.83 -10.14
C PHE A 21 7.07 2.76 -11.05
N ALA A 22 7.47 1.50 -10.90
CA ALA A 22 6.86 0.38 -11.63
C ALA A 22 5.34 0.25 -11.32
N GLY A 23 4.94 0.42 -10.06
CA GLY A 23 3.54 0.43 -9.65
C GLY A 23 2.76 1.61 -10.25
N ALA A 24 3.36 2.79 -10.33
CA ALA A 24 2.76 3.96 -10.96
C ALA A 24 2.55 3.74 -12.47
N ILE A 25 3.56 3.21 -13.19
CA ILE A 25 3.43 2.84 -14.60
C ILE A 25 2.30 1.82 -14.79
N TYR A 26 2.23 0.81 -13.92
CA TYR A 26 1.17 -0.18 -13.97
C TYR A 26 -0.22 0.46 -13.82
N LEU A 27 -0.40 1.40 -12.87
CA LEU A 27 -1.68 2.11 -12.69
C LEU A 27 -2.05 2.95 -13.91
N ILE A 28 -1.09 3.68 -14.48
CA ILE A 28 -1.30 4.52 -15.68
C ILE A 28 -1.65 3.65 -16.91
N SER A 29 -1.02 2.47 -17.04
CA SER A 29 -1.28 1.55 -18.15
C SER A 29 -2.69 0.95 -18.14
N ARG A 30 -3.43 1.08 -17.04
CA ARG A 30 -4.80 0.59 -16.93
C ARG A 30 -5.79 1.56 -17.55
N LYS A 31 -6.46 1.12 -18.59
CA LYS A 31 -7.50 1.89 -19.30
C LYS A 31 -8.83 1.99 -18.53
N SER A 32 -9.02 1.21 -17.47
CA SER A 32 -10.28 1.14 -16.72
C SER A 32 -10.06 1.10 -15.21
N ILE A 33 -10.86 1.87 -14.49
CA ILE A 33 -10.93 1.88 -13.02
C ILE A 33 -11.65 0.63 -12.52
N VAL A 34 -12.44 -0.04 -13.39
CA VAL A 34 -13.12 -1.27 -13.05
C VAL A 34 -12.09 -2.36 -12.69
N GLY A 35 -12.19 -2.88 -11.48
CA GLY A 35 -11.26 -3.89 -10.96
C GLY A 35 -10.04 -3.34 -10.21
N ILE A 36 -9.84 -2.01 -10.11
CA ILE A 36 -8.77 -1.43 -9.29
C ILE A 36 -8.92 -1.80 -7.81
N GLY A 37 -10.16 -1.98 -7.33
CA GLY A 37 -10.44 -2.42 -5.96
C GLY A 37 -9.80 -3.78 -5.59
N LYS A 38 -9.62 -4.69 -6.56
CA LYS A 38 -8.88 -5.94 -6.31
C LYS A 38 -7.40 -5.68 -6.03
N TRP A 39 -6.81 -4.77 -6.78
CA TRP A 39 -5.40 -4.40 -6.62
C TRP A 39 -5.16 -3.66 -5.30
N ILE A 40 -6.09 -2.76 -4.93
CA ILE A 40 -6.08 -2.10 -3.61
C ILE A 40 -6.18 -3.15 -2.49
N ALA A 41 -6.98 -4.21 -2.67
CA ALA A 41 -7.11 -5.28 -1.68
C ALA A 41 -5.85 -6.14 -1.55
N ILE A 42 -5.14 -6.40 -2.66
CA ILE A 42 -3.97 -7.28 -2.70
C ILE A 42 -2.67 -6.51 -2.38
N SER A 43 -2.61 -5.22 -2.67
CA SER A 43 -1.38 -4.43 -2.51
C SER A 43 -0.81 -4.43 -1.08
N PRO A 44 -1.61 -4.41 0.02
CA PRO A 44 -1.04 -4.53 1.36
C PRO A 44 -0.42 -5.91 1.61
N ALA A 45 -0.91 -6.98 0.97
CA ALA A 45 -0.28 -8.29 1.05
C ALA A 45 1.08 -8.29 0.35
N ILE A 46 1.17 -7.73 -0.86
CA ILE A 46 2.44 -7.61 -1.60
C ILE A 46 3.46 -6.83 -0.77
N MET A 47 3.04 -5.68 -0.21
CA MET A 47 3.88 -4.87 0.67
C MET A 47 4.28 -5.66 1.93
N GLY A 48 3.34 -6.35 2.57
CA GLY A 48 3.57 -7.14 3.76
C GLY A 48 4.56 -8.29 3.54
N PHE A 49 4.44 -9.04 2.45
CA PHE A 49 5.41 -10.06 2.07
C PHE A 49 6.80 -9.45 1.82
N GLY A 50 6.88 -8.30 1.16
CA GLY A 50 8.12 -7.55 0.99
C GLY A 50 8.76 -7.18 2.34
N LEU A 51 7.98 -6.67 3.30
CA LEU A 51 8.44 -6.32 4.64
C LEU A 51 8.91 -7.55 5.42
N ILE A 52 8.16 -8.66 5.39
CA ILE A 52 8.56 -9.91 6.07
C ILE A 52 9.87 -10.42 5.47
N GLY A 53 9.95 -10.52 4.14
CA GLY A 53 11.17 -10.95 3.46
C GLY A 53 12.37 -10.04 3.74
N PHE A 54 12.15 -8.73 3.80
CA PHE A 54 13.18 -7.76 4.18
C PHE A 54 13.64 -7.95 5.63
N GLY A 55 12.71 -8.14 6.56
CA GLY A 55 13.03 -8.37 7.99
C GLY A 55 13.80 -9.66 8.24
N LEU A 56 13.55 -10.71 7.45
CA LEU A 56 14.25 -11.98 7.50
C LEU A 56 15.59 -11.98 6.75
N SER A 57 15.74 -11.05 5.79
CA SER A 57 16.92 -11.01 4.93
C SER A 57 18.18 -10.58 5.70
N ARG A 58 19.28 -11.30 5.44
CA ARG A 58 20.63 -10.92 5.87
C ARG A 58 21.54 -10.55 4.69
N VAL A 59 21.02 -10.63 3.48
CA VAL A 59 21.77 -10.40 2.23
C VAL A 59 21.21 -9.16 1.53
N LEU A 60 22.09 -8.24 1.13
CA LEU A 60 21.69 -6.97 0.51
C LEU A 60 20.83 -7.17 -0.73
N TRP A 61 21.22 -8.07 -1.63
CA TRP A 61 20.49 -8.33 -2.87
C TRP A 61 19.04 -8.77 -2.64
N LEU A 62 18.82 -9.67 -1.68
CA LEU A 62 17.48 -10.10 -1.33
C LEU A 62 16.68 -8.94 -0.71
N SER A 63 17.32 -8.14 0.14
CA SER A 63 16.71 -6.95 0.73
C SER A 63 16.27 -5.93 -0.33
N LEU A 64 17.08 -5.71 -1.36
CA LEU A 64 16.73 -4.82 -2.48
C LEU A 64 15.50 -5.33 -3.26
N ILE A 65 15.47 -6.63 -3.55
CA ILE A 65 14.32 -7.24 -4.23
C ILE A 65 13.05 -7.11 -3.37
N MET A 66 13.14 -7.35 -2.07
CA MET A 66 11.99 -7.22 -1.16
C MET A 66 11.50 -5.76 -1.08
N MET A 67 12.42 -4.78 -1.10
CA MET A 67 12.07 -3.36 -1.12
C MET A 67 11.36 -2.93 -2.41
N LEU A 68 11.63 -3.56 -3.55
CA LEU A 68 10.85 -3.33 -4.78
C LEU A 68 9.37 -3.68 -4.56
N PHE A 69 9.07 -4.82 -3.93
CA PHE A 69 7.68 -5.22 -3.63
C PHE A 69 7.02 -4.29 -2.62
N VAL A 70 7.77 -3.80 -1.63
CA VAL A 70 7.28 -2.80 -0.66
C VAL A 70 6.87 -1.53 -1.38
N GLY A 71 7.73 -0.98 -2.22
CA GLY A 71 7.45 0.25 -2.98
C GLY A 71 6.29 0.09 -3.96
N PHE A 72 6.24 -1.04 -4.69
CA PHE A 72 5.15 -1.36 -5.61
C PHE A 72 3.80 -1.43 -4.87
N GLY A 73 3.73 -2.20 -3.77
CA GLY A 73 2.50 -2.33 -2.99
C GLY A 73 2.06 -1.00 -2.38
N PHE A 74 3.01 -0.20 -1.88
CA PHE A 74 2.73 1.12 -1.31
C PHE A 74 2.06 2.07 -2.31
N ILE A 75 2.61 2.20 -3.52
CA ILE A 75 2.05 3.14 -4.52
C ILE A 75 0.70 2.66 -5.04
N ILE A 76 0.51 1.36 -5.24
CA ILE A 76 -0.80 0.80 -5.63
C ILE A 76 -1.86 1.11 -4.56
N GLN A 77 -1.50 0.95 -3.28
CA GLN A 77 -2.41 1.25 -2.17
C GLN A 77 -2.73 2.75 -2.10
N PHE A 78 -1.70 3.60 -2.15
CA PHE A 78 -1.85 5.04 -1.99
C PHE A 78 -2.52 5.69 -3.21
N ALA A 79 -1.91 5.56 -4.39
CA ALA A 79 -2.43 6.20 -5.60
C ALA A 79 -3.69 5.51 -6.12
N GLY A 80 -3.76 4.18 -6.04
CA GLY A 80 -4.96 3.42 -6.42
C GLY A 80 -6.14 3.75 -5.52
N GLY A 81 -5.95 3.82 -4.21
CA GLY A 81 -6.98 4.23 -3.25
C GLY A 81 -7.46 5.66 -3.48
N ASN A 82 -6.53 6.59 -3.71
CA ASN A 82 -6.81 7.97 -4.04
C ASN A 82 -7.65 8.09 -5.33
N THR A 83 -7.24 7.44 -6.41
CA THR A 83 -7.96 7.43 -7.69
C THR A 83 -9.34 6.80 -7.55
N PHE A 84 -9.45 5.70 -6.82
CA PHE A 84 -10.73 5.04 -6.57
C PHE A 84 -11.70 5.96 -5.84
N LEU A 85 -11.27 6.60 -4.74
CA LEU A 85 -12.11 7.53 -3.98
C LEU A 85 -12.55 8.74 -4.82
N GLN A 86 -11.62 9.35 -5.55
CA GLN A 86 -11.93 10.49 -6.42
C GLN A 86 -12.97 10.14 -7.50
N THR A 87 -13.01 8.88 -7.94
CA THR A 87 -13.95 8.45 -8.97
C THR A 87 -15.35 8.18 -8.43
N ILE A 88 -15.47 7.61 -7.22
CA ILE A 88 -16.77 7.21 -6.67
C ILE A 88 -17.47 8.33 -5.89
N VAL A 89 -16.75 9.37 -5.48
CA VAL A 89 -17.31 10.46 -4.68
C VAL A 89 -17.89 11.54 -5.60
N GLU A 90 -19.09 12.00 -5.26
CA GLU A 90 -19.77 13.12 -5.94
C GLU A 90 -18.92 14.40 -5.85
N ASP A 91 -18.95 15.23 -6.88
CA ASP A 91 -18.08 16.40 -7.02
C ASP A 91 -18.22 17.42 -5.87
N ASP A 92 -19.42 17.60 -5.36
CA ASP A 92 -19.72 18.50 -4.23
C ASP A 92 -19.11 18.04 -2.90
N LYS A 93 -18.88 16.74 -2.72
CA LYS A 93 -18.34 16.13 -1.49
C LYS A 93 -16.87 15.73 -1.63
N ARG A 94 -16.31 15.75 -2.86
CA ARG A 94 -14.96 15.26 -3.16
C ARG A 94 -13.89 15.93 -2.29
N GLY A 95 -13.95 17.24 -2.13
CA GLY A 95 -12.99 17.98 -1.29
C GLY A 95 -12.97 17.50 0.15
N ARG A 96 -14.15 17.30 0.76
CA ARG A 96 -14.27 16.85 2.17
C ARG A 96 -13.75 15.42 2.34
N VAL A 97 -14.13 14.51 1.44
CA VAL A 97 -13.69 13.10 1.51
C VAL A 97 -12.19 12.99 1.31
N MET A 98 -11.62 13.75 0.36
CA MET A 98 -10.18 13.74 0.12
C MET A 98 -9.39 14.35 1.26
N SER A 99 -9.92 15.38 1.94
CA SER A 99 -9.31 15.93 3.15
C SER A 99 -9.25 14.90 4.28
N ILE A 100 -10.35 14.17 4.52
CA ILE A 100 -10.41 13.10 5.53
C ILE A 100 -9.44 11.96 5.17
N TYR A 101 -9.40 11.54 3.89
CA TYR A 101 -8.47 10.52 3.41
C TYR A 101 -7.01 10.91 3.65
N THR A 102 -6.65 12.14 3.27
CA THR A 102 -5.29 12.68 3.45
C THR A 102 -4.94 12.80 4.93
N MET A 103 -5.86 13.32 5.75
CA MET A 103 -5.68 13.44 7.20
C MET A 103 -5.53 12.07 7.86
N ALA A 104 -6.33 11.08 7.48
CA ALA A 104 -6.21 9.72 8.00
C ALA A 104 -4.87 9.09 7.62
N PHE A 105 -4.42 9.28 6.37
CA PHE A 105 -3.17 8.69 5.89
C PHE A 105 -1.94 9.33 6.55
N PHE A 106 -1.84 10.66 6.51
CA PHE A 106 -0.68 11.37 7.04
C PHE A 106 -0.76 11.60 8.56
N GLY A 107 -1.96 11.74 9.12
CA GLY A 107 -2.16 11.95 10.55
C GLY A 107 -1.84 10.71 11.39
N VAL A 108 -2.07 9.50 10.87
CA VAL A 108 -1.72 8.25 11.57
C VAL A 108 -0.22 7.93 11.48
N THR A 109 0.49 8.46 10.50
CA THR A 109 1.93 8.18 10.26
C THR A 109 2.82 8.48 11.47
N PRO A 110 2.73 9.63 12.17
CA PRO A 110 3.54 9.91 13.36
C PRO A 110 3.31 8.89 14.48
N PHE A 111 2.06 8.52 14.72
CA PHE A 111 1.71 7.51 15.74
C PHE A 111 2.26 6.14 15.37
N GLY A 112 2.14 5.74 14.10
CA GLY A 112 2.74 4.52 13.58
C GLY A 112 4.26 4.48 13.77
N ASN A 113 4.94 5.59 13.50
CA ASN A 113 6.39 5.71 13.68
C ASN A 113 6.80 5.63 15.15
N LEU A 114 6.04 6.24 16.08
CA LEU A 114 6.29 6.14 17.52
C LEU A 114 6.13 4.70 18.02
N VAL A 115 5.06 4.02 17.61
CA VAL A 115 4.83 2.60 17.97
C VAL A 115 5.92 1.72 17.38
N ALA A 116 6.26 1.90 16.11
CA ALA A 116 7.32 1.11 15.46
C ALA A 116 8.70 1.37 16.10
N GLY A 117 9.01 2.63 16.43
CA GLY A 117 10.25 3.00 17.12
C GLY A 117 10.32 2.41 18.53
N GLY A 118 9.22 2.46 19.29
CA GLY A 118 9.11 1.82 20.61
C GLY A 118 9.32 0.31 20.52
N LEU A 119 8.60 -0.37 19.64
CA LEU A 119 8.75 -1.81 19.38
C LEU A 119 10.18 -2.18 18.98
N ALA A 120 10.81 -1.37 18.11
CA ALA A 120 12.17 -1.62 17.66
C ALA A 120 13.19 -1.57 18.80
N ASN A 121 12.94 -0.76 19.83
CA ASN A 121 13.80 -0.72 21.03
C ASN A 121 13.66 -1.99 21.90
N TYR A 122 12.47 -2.62 21.95
CA TYR A 122 12.23 -3.80 22.78
C TYR A 122 12.56 -5.11 22.06
N ILE A 123 12.14 -5.27 20.82
CA ILE A 123 12.24 -6.54 20.08
C ILE A 123 13.22 -6.48 18.89
N GLY A 124 13.83 -5.32 18.67
CA GLY A 124 14.73 -5.06 17.55
C GLY A 124 14.02 -4.70 16.25
N ALA A 125 14.70 -3.92 15.41
CA ALA A 125 14.17 -3.44 14.15
C ALA A 125 13.70 -4.55 13.18
N PRO A 126 14.42 -5.71 13.02
CA PRO A 126 13.97 -6.78 12.14
C PRO A 126 12.60 -7.32 12.50
N ASN A 127 12.41 -7.63 13.79
CA ASN A 127 11.15 -8.21 14.28
C ASN A 127 10.00 -7.22 14.18
N THR A 128 10.25 -5.94 14.42
CA THR A 128 9.26 -4.88 14.25
C THR A 128 8.78 -4.79 12.80
N VAL A 129 9.69 -4.87 11.83
CA VAL A 129 9.34 -4.85 10.39
C VAL A 129 8.54 -6.09 10.01
N ILE A 130 8.90 -7.27 10.52
CA ILE A 130 8.15 -8.52 10.28
C ILE A 130 6.73 -8.41 10.83
N ILE A 131 6.56 -7.90 12.05
CA ILE A 131 5.23 -7.69 12.64
C ILE A 131 4.40 -6.72 11.80
N GLY A 132 5.00 -5.61 11.35
CA GLY A 132 4.35 -4.67 10.43
C GLY A 132 3.90 -5.36 9.14
N GLY A 133 4.75 -6.21 8.56
CA GLY A 133 4.43 -7.01 7.38
C GLY A 133 3.26 -7.98 7.61
N ILE A 134 3.24 -8.68 8.76
CA ILE A 134 2.15 -9.59 9.13
C ILE A 134 0.83 -8.81 9.26
N ILE A 135 0.83 -7.67 9.92
CA ILE A 135 -0.36 -6.81 10.05
C ILE A 135 -0.87 -6.38 8.67
N CYS A 136 0.00 -6.01 7.75
CA CYS A 136 -0.38 -5.65 6.37
C CYS A 136 -1.04 -6.84 5.64
N VAL A 137 -0.50 -8.05 5.77
CA VAL A 137 -1.06 -9.26 5.16
C VAL A 137 -2.44 -9.58 5.76
N LEU A 138 -2.58 -9.53 7.08
CA LEU A 138 -3.86 -9.75 7.76
C LEU A 138 -4.89 -8.71 7.34
N GLY A 139 -4.52 -7.44 7.29
CA GLY A 139 -5.37 -6.36 6.80
C GLY A 139 -5.85 -6.60 5.36
N SER A 140 -4.96 -7.05 4.48
CA SER A 140 -5.29 -7.42 3.11
C SER A 140 -6.31 -8.56 3.04
N ILE A 141 -6.15 -9.60 3.87
CA ILE A 141 -7.08 -10.75 3.93
C ILE A 141 -8.47 -10.28 4.37
N VAL A 142 -8.54 -9.48 5.43
CA VAL A 142 -9.80 -8.94 5.94
C VAL A 142 -10.49 -8.08 4.87
N PHE A 143 -9.75 -7.19 4.24
CA PHE A 143 -10.31 -6.32 3.19
C PHE A 143 -10.76 -7.12 1.96
N THR A 144 -10.01 -8.14 1.55
CA THR A 144 -10.37 -9.01 0.42
C THR A 144 -11.67 -9.77 0.69
N LYS A 145 -11.90 -10.21 1.93
CA LYS A 145 -13.19 -10.85 2.32
C LYS A 145 -14.38 -9.89 2.25
N GLN A 146 -14.16 -8.60 2.49
CA GLN A 146 -15.20 -7.57 2.41
C GLN A 146 -15.38 -7.02 0.98
N LEU A 147 -14.47 -7.31 0.06
CA LEU A 147 -14.51 -6.82 -1.31
C LEU A 147 -15.81 -7.18 -2.08
N PRO A 148 -16.43 -8.37 -1.92
CA PRO A 148 -17.71 -8.68 -2.58
C PRO A 148 -18.83 -7.75 -2.16
N ALA A 149 -18.94 -7.43 -0.86
CA ALA A 149 -19.92 -6.49 -0.34
C ALA A 149 -19.70 -5.09 -0.93
N LEU A 150 -18.45 -4.62 -0.94
CA LEU A 150 -18.09 -3.33 -1.51
C LEU A 150 -18.44 -3.24 -3.01
N LYS A 151 -18.22 -4.31 -3.78
CA LYS A 151 -18.57 -4.37 -5.20
C LYS A 151 -20.08 -4.19 -5.43
N ASN A 152 -20.92 -4.75 -4.58
CA ASN A 152 -22.37 -4.61 -4.70
C ASN A 152 -22.80 -3.15 -4.49
N PHE A 153 -22.14 -2.41 -3.61
CA PHE A 153 -22.39 -0.97 -3.42
C PHE A 153 -21.87 -0.10 -4.57
N VAL A 154 -20.73 -0.44 -5.15
CA VAL A 154 -20.09 0.38 -6.18
C VAL A 154 -20.64 0.08 -7.58
N ARG A 155 -21.17 -1.12 -7.82
CA ARG A 155 -21.71 -1.53 -9.11
C ARG A 155 -22.80 -0.57 -9.68
N PRO A 156 -23.84 -0.17 -8.90
CA PRO A 156 -24.85 0.79 -9.38
C PRO A 156 -24.24 2.17 -9.69
N LEU A 157 -23.18 2.55 -8.99
CA LEU A 157 -22.46 3.80 -9.26
C LEU A 157 -21.72 3.74 -10.62
N TYR A 158 -21.05 2.64 -10.90
CA TYR A 158 -20.39 2.42 -12.20
C TYR A 158 -21.37 2.36 -13.36
N GLN A 159 -22.58 1.82 -13.15
CA GLN A 159 -23.65 1.85 -14.15
C GLN A 159 -24.12 3.27 -14.43
N LYS A 160 -24.34 4.10 -13.40
CA LYS A 160 -24.70 5.52 -13.55
C LYS A 160 -23.65 6.34 -14.28
N MET A 161 -22.37 5.97 -14.11
CA MET A 161 -21.22 6.64 -14.77
C MET A 161 -20.96 6.10 -16.19
N GLY A 162 -21.72 5.11 -16.67
CA GLY A 162 -21.50 4.49 -17.98
C GLY A 162 -20.22 3.66 -18.11
N LEU A 163 -19.60 3.27 -16.99
CA LEU A 163 -18.35 2.51 -16.97
C LEU A 163 -18.55 1.00 -17.15
N ILE A 164 -19.79 0.51 -16.93
CA ILE A 164 -20.21 -0.87 -17.19
C ILE A 164 -21.61 -0.88 -17.83
N PRO A 165 -21.89 -1.84 -18.72
CA PRO A 165 -23.23 -1.97 -19.32
C PRO A 165 -24.28 -2.26 -18.23
N GLN A 166 -25.52 -1.81 -18.52
CA GLN A 166 -26.68 -2.04 -17.66
C GLN A 166 -27.00 -3.52 -17.52
#